data_df5fbb42739981796b5675ef618fcb88
#
_entry.id   df5fbb42739981796b5675ef618fcb88
#
_cell.length_a   1.000
_cell.length_b   1.000
_cell.length_c   1.000
_cell.angle_alpha   90.00
_cell.angle_beta   90.00
_cell.angle_gamma   90.00
#
_symmetry.space_group_name_H-M   'P 1'
#
loop_
_entity.id
_entity.type
_entity.pdbx_description
1 polymer ?
#
loop_
_entity_poly.entity_id
_entity_poly.type
_entity_poly.pdbx_seq_one_letter_code
_entity_poly.pdbx_strand_id
1 'polypeptide(L)'
;MSQLSIQQVNSAIMYGDFTNEQLESIVDAIRFRRAQIGRQTRRSLSAGDVVKFTNNRTGRTHQGNVVKIKIKNVQVREGSMLWNVPANMLTVVE
;
A
#
# COMPACT_ATOMS: atom_id res chain seq x y z
N MET A 1 18.41 -3.31 -18.10
CA MET A 1 18.30 -3.73 -16.70
C MET A 1 17.24 -4.83 -16.60
N SER A 2 17.63 -6.00 -16.13
CA SER A 2 16.65 -7.07 -15.97
C SER A 2 15.77 -6.80 -14.76
N GLN A 3 14.47 -6.95 -14.93
CA GLN A 3 13.52 -6.82 -13.84
C GLN A 3 13.19 -8.21 -13.32
N LEU A 4 13.25 -8.35 -12.00
CA LEU A 4 12.80 -9.55 -11.33
C LEU A 4 11.27 -9.57 -11.29
N SER A 5 10.67 -10.72 -11.58
CA SER A 5 9.24 -10.89 -11.34
C SER A 5 8.99 -11.03 -9.84
N ILE A 6 7.76 -10.76 -9.42
CA ILE A 6 7.37 -10.95 -8.01
C ILE A 6 7.53 -12.42 -7.59
N GLN A 7 7.29 -13.35 -8.50
CA GLN A 7 7.45 -14.78 -8.24
C GLN A 7 8.91 -15.14 -7.99
N GLN A 8 9.84 -14.54 -8.76
CA GLN A 8 11.28 -14.75 -8.54
C GLN A 8 11.72 -14.21 -7.19
N VAL A 9 11.24 -13.03 -6.80
CA VAL A 9 11.54 -12.44 -5.49
C VAL A 9 11.00 -13.32 -4.37
N ASN A 10 9.74 -13.72 -4.47
CA ASN A 10 9.12 -14.58 -3.45
C ASN A 10 9.82 -15.92 -3.32
N SER A 11 10.18 -16.55 -4.44
CA SER A 11 10.91 -17.82 -4.42
C SER A 11 12.29 -17.68 -3.78
N ALA A 12 12.99 -16.57 -4.05
CA ALA A 12 14.28 -16.30 -3.44
C ALA A 12 14.15 -16.18 -1.92
N ILE A 13 13.11 -15.53 -1.44
CA ILE A 13 12.87 -15.36 0.00
C ILE A 13 12.50 -16.70 0.64
N MET A 14 11.60 -17.46 0.01
CA MET A 14 11.06 -18.70 0.58
C MET A 14 12.07 -19.84 0.59
N TYR A 15 12.91 -19.93 -0.43
CA TYR A 15 13.76 -21.09 -0.65
C TYR A 15 15.26 -20.76 -0.70
N GLY A 16 15.65 -19.49 -0.58
CA GLY A 16 17.04 -19.08 -0.55
C GLY A 16 17.68 -19.28 0.81
N ASP A 17 19.00 -19.15 0.85
CA ASP A 17 19.81 -19.38 2.06
C ASP A 17 19.96 -18.09 2.89
N PHE A 18 18.90 -17.33 3.05
CA PHE A 18 18.95 -16.12 3.86
C PHE A 18 18.97 -16.45 5.35
N THR A 19 19.85 -15.75 6.08
CA THR A 19 19.85 -15.82 7.55
C THR A 19 18.67 -15.02 8.11
N ASN A 20 18.39 -15.23 9.39
CA ASN A 20 17.35 -14.47 10.08
C ASN A 20 17.61 -12.97 10.01
N GLU A 21 18.88 -12.56 10.18
CA GLU A 21 19.26 -11.14 10.07
C GLU A 21 19.01 -10.57 8.69
N GLN A 22 19.31 -11.37 7.65
CA GLN A 22 19.06 -10.96 6.27
C GLN A 22 17.56 -10.85 5.98
N LEU A 23 16.76 -11.74 6.52
CA LEU A 23 15.29 -11.66 6.38
C LEU A 23 14.74 -10.41 7.07
N GLU A 24 15.29 -10.04 8.24
CA GLU A 24 14.94 -8.78 8.90
C GLU A 24 15.26 -7.56 8.02
N SER A 25 16.40 -7.59 7.36
CA SER A 25 16.81 -6.54 6.42
C SER A 25 15.83 -6.44 5.25
N ILE A 26 15.34 -7.57 4.74
CA ILE A 26 14.34 -7.60 3.66
C ILE A 26 13.04 -6.98 4.14
N VAL A 27 12.60 -7.27 5.36
CA VAL A 27 11.41 -6.67 5.96
C VAL A 27 11.55 -5.15 6.04
N ASP A 28 12.70 -4.66 6.46
CA ASP A 28 12.96 -3.22 6.54
C ASP A 28 12.92 -2.56 5.15
N ALA A 29 13.44 -3.23 4.13
CA ALA A 29 13.37 -2.75 2.75
C ALA A 29 11.92 -2.64 2.27
N ILE A 30 11.08 -3.61 2.62
CA ILE A 30 9.65 -3.60 2.28
C ILE A 30 8.96 -2.41 2.96
N ARG A 31 9.23 -2.19 4.24
CA ARG A 31 8.67 -1.05 4.99
C ARG A 31 9.07 0.29 4.38
N PHE A 32 10.34 0.41 4.00
CA PHE A 32 10.85 1.61 3.33
C PHE A 32 10.10 1.88 2.02
N ARG A 33 9.93 0.84 1.20
CA ARG A 33 9.25 0.98 -0.08
C ARG A 33 7.78 1.36 0.07
N ARG A 34 7.09 0.75 1.03
CA ARG A 34 5.70 1.09 1.33
C ARG A 34 5.55 2.53 1.79
N ALA A 35 6.47 3.02 2.62
CA ALA A 35 6.46 4.40 3.07
C ALA A 35 6.68 5.37 1.91
N GLN A 36 7.57 5.05 0.96
CA GLN A 36 7.76 5.85 -0.25
C GLN A 36 6.48 5.95 -1.08
N ILE A 37 5.83 4.81 -1.32
CA ILE A 37 4.57 4.77 -2.08
C ILE A 37 3.51 5.61 -1.36
N GLY A 38 3.40 5.49 -0.05
CA GLY A 38 2.47 6.27 0.74
C GLY A 38 2.69 7.77 0.61
N ARG A 39 3.94 8.22 0.67
CA ARG A 39 4.27 9.65 0.49
C ARG A 39 3.92 10.14 -0.91
N GLN A 40 4.23 9.36 -1.93
CA GLN A 40 3.91 9.72 -3.32
C GLN A 40 2.39 9.79 -3.52
N THR A 41 1.66 8.83 -3.01
CA THR A 41 0.19 8.81 -3.10
C THR A 41 -0.41 10.02 -2.40
N ARG A 42 0.03 10.35 -1.18
CA ARG A 42 -0.49 11.50 -0.44
C ARG A 42 -0.28 12.82 -1.19
N ARG A 43 0.86 12.98 -1.85
CA ARG A 43 1.16 14.19 -2.62
C ARG A 43 0.23 14.37 -3.80
N SER A 44 -0.26 13.28 -4.37
CA SER A 44 -1.13 13.32 -5.54
C SER A 44 -2.61 13.38 -5.20
N LEU A 45 -2.98 13.18 -3.92
CA LEU A 45 -4.37 13.17 -3.49
C LEU A 45 -4.88 14.56 -3.13
N SER A 46 -6.17 14.77 -3.41
CA SER A 46 -6.93 15.95 -2.97
C SER A 46 -8.24 15.49 -2.35
N ALA A 47 -8.76 16.27 -1.41
CA ALA A 47 -10.07 15.97 -0.85
C ALA A 47 -11.12 15.95 -1.96
N GLY A 48 -12.01 14.98 -1.93
CA GLY A 48 -13.01 14.76 -2.96
C GLY A 48 -12.62 13.77 -4.04
N ASP A 49 -11.32 13.45 -4.16
CA ASP A 49 -10.86 12.46 -5.14
C ASP A 49 -11.53 11.12 -4.91
N VAL A 50 -11.84 10.43 -6.00
CA VAL A 50 -12.36 9.06 -5.94
C VAL A 50 -11.17 8.11 -5.89
N VAL A 51 -11.15 7.26 -4.89
CA VAL A 51 -10.07 6.29 -4.66
C VAL A 51 -10.66 4.91 -4.41
N LYS A 52 -9.84 3.89 -4.65
CA LYS A 52 -10.18 2.51 -4.32
C LYS A 52 -9.07 1.87 -3.50
N PHE A 53 -9.44 0.89 -2.71
CA PHE A 53 -8.52 0.10 -1.91
C PHE A 53 -9.09 -1.30 -1.70
N THR A 54 -8.22 -2.26 -1.46
CA THR A 54 -8.61 -3.65 -1.20
C THR A 54 -8.41 -3.95 0.28
N ASN A 55 -9.46 -4.46 0.92
CA ASN A 55 -9.37 -4.94 2.29
C ASN A 55 -8.71 -6.33 2.26
N ASN A 56 -7.52 -6.44 2.84
CA ASN A 56 -6.75 -7.68 2.82
C ASN A 56 -7.40 -8.82 3.61
N ARG A 57 -8.25 -8.51 4.56
CA ARG A 57 -8.96 -9.54 5.34
C ARG A 57 -10.05 -10.23 4.53
N THR A 58 -10.80 -9.46 3.75
CA THR A 58 -11.97 -9.96 3.03
C THR A 58 -11.70 -10.16 1.54
N GLY A 59 -10.63 -9.59 1.02
CA GLY A 59 -10.33 -9.57 -0.41
C GLY A 59 -11.23 -8.64 -1.21
N ARG A 60 -12.11 -7.90 -0.56
CA ARG A 60 -13.03 -6.99 -1.25
C ARG A 60 -12.36 -5.67 -1.57
N THR A 61 -12.71 -5.14 -2.75
CA THR A 61 -12.29 -3.81 -3.17
C THR A 61 -13.40 -2.82 -2.83
N HIS A 62 -13.01 -1.73 -2.18
CA HIS A 62 -13.90 -0.62 -1.81
C HIS A 62 -13.53 0.61 -2.60
N GLN A 63 -14.51 1.44 -2.88
CA GLN A 63 -14.32 2.70 -3.59
C GLN A 63 -15.06 3.80 -2.85
N GLY A 64 -14.43 4.94 -2.70
CA GLY A 64 -15.02 6.06 -2.00
C GLY A 64 -14.33 7.37 -2.32
N ASN A 65 -14.72 8.41 -1.59
CA ASN A 65 -14.18 9.76 -1.77
C ASN A 65 -13.25 10.12 -0.61
N VAL A 66 -12.13 10.75 -0.95
CA VAL A 66 -11.19 11.25 0.06
C VAL A 66 -11.85 12.38 0.83
N VAL A 67 -11.88 12.24 2.16
CA VAL A 67 -12.42 13.26 3.07
C VAL A 67 -11.29 14.09 3.68
N LYS A 68 -10.26 13.42 4.18
CA LYS A 68 -9.14 14.07 4.85
C LYS A 68 -7.86 13.28 4.65
N ILE A 69 -6.78 14.00 4.37
CA ILE A 69 -5.45 13.40 4.19
C ILE A 69 -4.65 13.69 5.45
N LYS A 70 -4.28 12.62 6.18
CA LYS A 70 -3.45 12.69 7.39
C LYS A 70 -2.06 12.16 7.08
N ILE A 71 -1.15 12.31 8.03
CA ILE A 71 0.25 11.90 7.85
C ILE A 71 0.38 10.41 7.56
N LYS A 72 -0.33 9.55 8.29
CA LYS A 72 -0.23 8.09 8.14
C LYS A 72 -1.38 7.49 7.34
N ASN A 73 -2.57 8.04 7.48
CA ASN A 73 -3.78 7.49 6.91
C ASN A 73 -4.54 8.55 6.12
N VAL A 74 -5.38 8.06 5.22
CA VAL A 74 -6.32 8.89 4.48
C VAL A 74 -7.72 8.44 4.89
N GLN A 75 -8.58 9.38 5.23
CA GLN A 75 -9.98 9.08 5.49
C GLN A 75 -10.73 9.03 4.17
N VAL A 76 -11.42 7.93 3.95
CA VAL A 76 -12.20 7.68 2.73
C VAL A 76 -13.63 7.39 3.13
N ARG A 77 -14.57 8.08 2.50
CA ARG A 77 -16.00 7.86 2.73
C ARG A 77 -16.56 6.98 1.64
N GLU A 78 -17.15 5.87 2.06
CA GLU A 78 -17.91 4.98 1.21
C GLU A 78 -19.34 4.90 1.75
N GLY A 79 -20.27 5.60 1.08
CA GLY A 79 -21.64 5.71 1.59
C GLY A 79 -21.66 6.35 2.98
N SER A 80 -22.17 5.63 3.97
CA SER A 80 -22.22 6.08 5.36
C SER A 80 -20.98 5.65 6.17
N MET A 81 -20.09 4.86 5.57
CA MET A 81 -18.87 4.38 6.25
C MET A 81 -17.70 5.30 6.03
N LEU A 82 -16.91 5.47 7.08
CA LEU A 82 -15.68 6.24 7.04
C LEU A 82 -14.52 5.29 7.33
N TRP A 83 -13.63 5.15 6.36
CA TRP A 83 -12.47 4.27 6.47
C TRP A 83 -11.21 5.09 6.73
N ASN A 84 -10.33 4.57 7.59
CA ASN A 84 -8.96 5.06 7.71
C ASN A 84 -8.04 4.10 6.96
N VAL A 85 -7.50 4.54 5.85
CA VAL A 85 -6.72 3.67 4.95
C VAL A 85 -5.30 4.19 4.84
N PRO A 86 -4.28 3.33 4.99
CA PRO A 86 -2.90 3.75 4.72
C PRO A 86 -2.77 4.24 3.28
N ALA A 87 -2.08 5.36 3.09
CA ALA A 87 -1.99 6.01 1.79
C ALA A 87 -1.42 5.09 0.70
N ASN A 88 -0.47 4.22 1.07
CA ASN A 88 0.14 3.30 0.11
C ASN A 88 -0.82 2.24 -0.44
N MET A 89 -1.98 2.06 0.18
CA MET A 89 -2.99 1.10 -0.25
C MET A 89 -4.04 1.71 -1.20
N LEU A 90 -4.00 3.01 -1.40
CA LEU A 90 -4.98 3.71 -2.22
C LEU A 90 -4.53 3.81 -3.68
N THR A 91 -5.51 3.69 -4.58
CA THR A 91 -5.34 3.97 -6.01
C THR A 91 -6.39 4.99 -6.42
N VAL A 92 -5.95 6.05 -7.09
CA VAL A 92 -6.87 7.06 -7.60
C VAL A 92 -7.63 6.47 -8.77
N VAL A 93 -8.96 6.65 -8.75
CA VAL A 93 -9.83 6.24 -9.86
C VAL A 93 -9.97 7.42 -10.82
N GLU A 94 -9.51 7.21 -12.03
CA GLU A 94 -9.61 8.22 -13.09
C GLU A 94 -10.82 8.03 -13.98
#